data_7f26b8e13cb33053272d9be60c579192
#
_entry.id   7f26b8e13cb33053272d9be60c579192
#
_cell.length_a   1.000
_cell.length_b   1.000
_cell.length_c   1.000
_cell.angle_alpha   90.00
_cell.angle_beta   90.00
_cell.angle_gamma   90.00
#
_symmetry.space_group_name_H-M   'P 1'
#
loop_
_entity.id
_entity.type
_entity.pdbx_description
1 polymer ?
#
loop_
_entity_poly.entity_id
_entity_poly.type
_entity_poly.pdbx_seq_one_letter_code
_entity_poly.pdbx_strand_id
1 'polypeptide(L)'
;MATSGVTINKKTLASMGVTLLSGAYAELLTPPSLKDFVENDDPLKSGTEVIIPDDPKKKERDVTLSFLIEGPTETAFLANYSAFAAELHKGIVELYVPDLENTYNLIYRSSAQFENYRLRACKLAVKFREPDPADRTARE
;
A
#
# COMPACT_ATOMS: atom_id res chain seq x y z
N MET A 1 -0.81 16.28 8.36
CA MET A 1 -2.11 15.59 8.28
C MET A 1 -2.14 14.40 9.22
N ALA A 2 -3.19 14.28 9.96
CA ALA A 2 -3.33 13.19 10.90
C ALA A 2 -3.66 11.88 10.16
N THR A 3 -2.93 10.82 10.49
CA THR A 3 -3.20 9.49 9.97
C THR A 3 -3.77 8.59 11.06
N SER A 4 -4.42 9.20 12.04
CA SER A 4 -5.06 8.46 13.13
C SER A 4 -6.19 7.60 12.59
N GLY A 5 -6.35 6.43 13.18
CA GLY A 5 -7.37 5.50 12.75
C GLY A 5 -6.97 4.56 11.62
N VAL A 6 -5.79 4.75 11.03
CA VAL A 6 -5.27 3.79 10.06
C VAL A 6 -5.01 2.46 10.75
N THR A 7 -5.52 1.38 10.19
CA THR A 7 -5.32 0.04 10.74
C THR A 7 -4.67 -0.88 9.74
N ILE A 8 -3.92 -1.83 10.26
CA ILE A 8 -3.32 -2.89 9.48
C ILE A 8 -3.77 -4.21 10.12
N ASN A 9 -4.42 -5.06 9.32
CA ASN A 9 -5.01 -6.31 9.79
C ASN A 9 -5.88 -6.11 11.04
N LYS A 10 -6.67 -5.02 11.03
CA LYS A 10 -7.60 -4.63 12.10
C LYS A 10 -6.94 -4.14 13.38
N LYS A 11 -5.61 -3.92 13.36
CA LYS A 11 -4.88 -3.34 14.49
C LYS A 11 -4.50 -1.90 14.13
N THR A 12 -4.70 -0.98 15.05
CA THR A 12 -4.32 0.42 14.78
C THR A 12 -2.81 0.55 14.71
N LEU A 13 -2.33 1.34 13.74
CA LEU A 13 -0.89 1.60 13.64
C LEU A 13 -0.38 2.30 14.90
N ALA A 14 -1.19 3.19 15.48
CA ALA A 14 -0.82 3.90 16.70
C ALA A 14 -0.48 2.97 17.85
N SER A 15 -1.14 1.82 17.95
CA SER A 15 -0.87 0.84 19.02
C SER A 15 0.52 0.22 18.89
N MET A 16 1.14 0.31 17.72
CA MET A 16 2.49 -0.19 17.48
C MET A 16 3.50 0.94 17.32
N GLY A 17 3.13 2.17 17.67
CA GLY A 17 4.00 3.31 17.51
C GLY A 17 4.30 3.66 16.06
N VAL A 18 3.42 3.31 15.14
CA VAL A 18 3.64 3.47 13.70
C VAL A 18 2.73 4.57 13.17
N THR A 19 3.28 5.41 12.30
CA THR A 19 2.53 6.46 11.62
C THR A 19 2.72 6.31 10.10
N LEU A 20 1.60 6.32 9.38
CA LEU A 20 1.65 6.31 7.92
C LEU A 20 2.01 7.72 7.44
N LEU A 21 3.08 7.83 6.66
CA LEU A 21 3.55 9.13 6.21
C LEU A 21 2.68 9.66 5.06
N SER A 22 2.62 10.96 4.92
CA SER A 22 1.67 11.65 4.03
C SER A 22 1.79 11.27 2.55
N GLY A 23 2.97 10.90 2.09
CA GLY A 23 3.16 10.46 0.70
C GLY A 23 2.36 9.23 0.33
N ALA A 24 1.90 8.47 1.32
CA ALA A 24 1.12 7.26 1.07
C ALA A 24 -0.23 7.55 0.40
N TYR A 25 -0.82 8.70 0.68
CA TYR A 25 -2.11 9.03 0.05
C TYR A 25 -1.99 9.14 -1.47
N ALA A 26 -0.91 9.77 -1.95
CA ALA A 26 -0.66 9.87 -3.38
C ALA A 26 -0.50 8.48 -4.00
N GLU A 27 0.23 7.58 -3.33
CA GLU A 27 0.42 6.21 -3.81
C GLU A 27 -0.89 5.44 -3.86
N LEU A 28 -1.68 5.52 -2.78
CA LEU A 28 -2.93 4.76 -2.68
C LEU A 28 -4.00 5.30 -3.63
N LEU A 29 -3.99 6.60 -3.90
CA LEU A 29 -4.99 7.23 -4.78
C LEU A 29 -4.64 7.11 -6.26
N THR A 30 -3.41 6.76 -6.61
CA THR A 30 -3.04 6.59 -8.01
C THR A 30 -3.84 5.46 -8.63
N PRO A 31 -4.59 5.72 -9.72
CA PRO A 31 -5.40 4.67 -10.33
C PRO A 31 -4.54 3.55 -10.89
N PRO A 32 -4.98 2.31 -10.80
CA PRO A 32 -4.28 1.20 -11.46
C PRO A 32 -4.43 1.30 -12.97
N SER A 33 -3.49 0.69 -13.68
CA SER A 33 -3.59 0.55 -15.13
C SER A 33 -4.63 -0.49 -15.48
N LEU A 34 -5.15 -0.42 -16.69
CA LEU A 34 -6.03 -1.45 -17.22
C LEU A 34 -5.18 -2.56 -17.83
N LYS A 35 -5.76 -3.76 -17.87
CA LYS A 35 -5.12 -4.87 -18.59
C LYS A 35 -5.04 -4.54 -20.06
N ASP A 36 -4.04 -5.10 -20.73
CA ASP A 36 -3.82 -4.81 -22.14
C ASP A 36 -5.04 -5.17 -22.98
N PHE A 37 -5.36 -4.29 -23.93
CA PHE A 37 -6.44 -4.54 -24.89
C PHE A 37 -5.90 -5.30 -26.08
N VAL A 38 -6.79 -5.99 -26.77
CA VAL A 38 -6.45 -6.61 -28.04
C VAL A 38 -6.28 -5.51 -29.09
N GLU A 39 -5.15 -5.50 -29.77
CA GLU A 39 -4.83 -4.52 -30.79
C GLU A 39 -4.63 -5.22 -32.14
N ASN A 40 -5.21 -4.66 -33.20
CA ASN A 40 -5.02 -5.12 -34.55
C ASN A 40 -4.33 -4.03 -35.36
N ASP A 41 -3.19 -4.37 -35.98
CA ASP A 41 -2.45 -3.45 -36.81
C ASP A 41 -2.55 -3.90 -38.26
N ASP A 42 -3.47 -3.26 -39.01
CA ASP A 42 -3.71 -3.58 -40.41
C ASP A 42 -2.96 -2.57 -41.28
N PRO A 43 -2.02 -3.02 -42.10
CA PRO A 43 -1.23 -2.10 -42.93
C PRO A 43 -2.04 -1.34 -43.97
N LEU A 44 -3.27 -1.77 -44.23
CA LEU A 44 -4.16 -1.08 -45.18
C LEU A 44 -5.00 0.00 -44.50
N LYS A 45 -4.90 0.13 -43.17
CA LYS A 45 -5.61 1.14 -42.39
C LYS A 45 -4.65 2.06 -41.69
N SER A 46 -5.09 3.29 -41.45
CA SER A 46 -4.32 4.22 -40.64
C SER A 46 -4.45 3.87 -39.15
N GLY A 47 -3.31 3.78 -38.47
CA GLY A 47 -3.28 3.55 -37.02
C GLY A 47 -3.55 2.10 -36.63
N THR A 48 -3.83 1.91 -35.38
CA THR A 48 -4.06 0.60 -34.77
C THR A 48 -5.51 0.48 -34.36
N GLU A 49 -6.12 -0.65 -34.69
CA GLU A 49 -7.45 -0.96 -34.22
C GLU A 49 -7.37 -1.59 -32.85
N VAL A 50 -8.05 -1.00 -31.86
CA VAL A 50 -8.05 -1.47 -30.49
C VAL A 50 -9.43 -1.95 -30.12
N ILE A 51 -9.50 -3.17 -29.58
CA ILE A 51 -10.74 -3.75 -29.07
C ILE A 51 -10.81 -3.51 -27.58
N ILE A 52 -11.76 -2.66 -27.15
CA ILE A 52 -11.96 -2.33 -25.74
C ILE A 52 -13.18 -3.10 -25.24
N PRO A 53 -13.04 -3.96 -24.24
CA PRO A 53 -14.19 -4.68 -23.69
C PRO A 53 -15.14 -3.74 -22.96
N ASP A 54 -16.40 -4.16 -22.79
CA ASP A 54 -17.42 -3.36 -22.10
C ASP A 54 -17.04 -3.12 -20.64
N ASP A 55 -16.31 -4.05 -20.03
CA ASP A 55 -15.87 -3.95 -18.65
C ASP A 55 -14.35 -4.19 -18.59
N PRO A 56 -13.56 -3.17 -18.89
CA PRO A 56 -12.11 -3.31 -18.85
C PRO A 56 -11.62 -3.69 -17.44
N LYS A 57 -10.74 -4.68 -17.37
CA LYS A 57 -10.20 -5.16 -16.08
C LYS A 57 -8.97 -4.38 -15.68
N LYS A 58 -8.83 -4.18 -14.38
CA LYS A 58 -7.68 -3.46 -13.81
C LYS A 58 -6.51 -4.40 -13.65
N LYS A 59 -5.31 -3.87 -13.90
CA LYS A 59 -4.07 -4.59 -13.61
C LYS A 59 -3.76 -4.53 -12.12
N GLU A 60 -2.98 -5.50 -11.66
CA GLU A 60 -2.33 -5.39 -10.37
C GLU A 60 -1.44 -4.15 -10.35
N ARG A 61 -1.17 -3.62 -9.17
CA ARG A 61 -0.26 -2.49 -9.04
C ARG A 61 0.67 -2.68 -7.86
N ASP A 62 1.83 -2.05 -7.95
CA ASP A 62 2.77 -1.98 -6.84
C ASP A 62 2.68 -0.60 -6.22
N VAL A 63 2.63 -0.55 -4.90
CA VAL A 63 2.64 0.71 -4.16
C VAL A 63 3.75 0.66 -3.13
N THR A 64 4.41 1.80 -2.92
CA THR A 64 5.42 1.95 -1.89
C THR A 64 4.91 2.92 -0.85
N LEU A 65 4.75 2.45 0.37
CA LEU A 65 4.26 3.26 1.48
C LEU A 65 5.37 3.44 2.48
N SER A 66 5.49 4.66 3.02
CA SER A 66 6.50 4.96 4.02
C SER A 66 5.83 5.09 5.38
N PHE A 67 6.47 4.48 6.37
CA PHE A 67 5.98 4.47 7.75
C PHE A 67 7.04 5.01 8.68
N LEU A 68 6.62 5.74 9.71
CA LEU A 68 7.48 6.17 10.79
C LEU A 68 7.19 5.28 11.99
N ILE A 69 8.21 4.61 12.51
CA ILE A 69 8.09 3.73 13.67
C ILE A 69 8.85 4.37 14.81
N GLU A 70 8.21 4.54 15.96
CA GLU A 70 8.79 5.24 17.11
C GLU A 70 8.57 4.48 18.40
N GLY A 71 9.40 4.79 19.39
CA GLY A 71 9.21 4.32 20.75
C GLY A 71 9.92 5.27 21.74
N PRO A 72 9.37 5.43 22.95
CA PRO A 72 9.99 6.33 23.94
C PRO A 72 11.34 5.83 24.47
N THR A 73 11.62 4.55 24.32
CA THR A 73 12.90 3.94 24.69
C THR A 73 13.34 2.99 23.58
N GLU A 74 14.62 2.59 23.62
CA GLU A 74 15.11 1.61 22.64
C GLU A 74 14.34 0.29 22.73
N THR A 75 14.04 -0.17 23.94
CA THR A 75 13.27 -1.40 24.13
C THR A 75 11.86 -1.27 23.54
N ALA A 76 11.19 -0.14 23.80
CA ALA A 76 9.86 0.10 23.25
C ALA A 76 9.89 0.20 21.72
N PHE A 77 10.90 0.88 21.18
CA PHE A 77 11.06 0.99 19.73
C PHE A 77 11.24 -0.38 19.10
N LEU A 78 12.12 -1.20 19.65
CA LEU A 78 12.38 -2.53 19.10
C LEU A 78 11.15 -3.43 19.18
N ALA A 79 10.37 -3.33 20.27
CA ALA A 79 9.12 -4.06 20.40
C ALA A 79 8.10 -3.62 19.37
N ASN A 80 7.98 -2.31 19.15
CA ASN A 80 7.06 -1.76 18.14
C ASN A 80 7.48 -2.17 16.74
N TYR A 81 8.76 -2.11 16.45
CA TYR A 81 9.29 -2.50 15.15
C TYR A 81 8.99 -3.98 14.87
N SER A 82 9.25 -4.84 15.85
CA SER A 82 9.00 -6.28 15.71
C SER A 82 7.52 -6.58 15.52
N ALA A 83 6.65 -5.88 16.24
CA ALA A 83 5.21 -6.07 16.10
C ALA A 83 4.74 -5.69 14.70
N PHE A 84 5.23 -4.58 14.18
CA PHE A 84 4.88 -4.13 12.84
C PHE A 84 5.40 -5.10 11.77
N ALA A 85 6.67 -5.52 11.91
CA ALA A 85 7.25 -6.49 10.99
C ALA A 85 6.49 -7.81 10.98
N ALA A 86 6.00 -8.24 12.15
CA ALA A 86 5.21 -9.47 12.23
C ALA A 86 3.90 -9.36 11.44
N GLU A 87 3.27 -8.18 11.46
CA GLU A 87 2.06 -7.97 10.66
C GLU A 87 2.37 -8.01 9.16
N LEU A 88 3.49 -7.43 8.74
CA LEU A 88 3.91 -7.47 7.34
C LEU A 88 4.22 -8.89 6.90
N HIS A 89 4.86 -9.69 7.76
CA HIS A 89 5.28 -11.04 7.42
C HIS A 89 4.13 -12.06 7.37
N LYS A 90 2.92 -11.65 7.70
CA LYS A 90 1.75 -12.49 7.45
C LYS A 90 1.48 -12.66 5.96
N GLY A 91 2.10 -11.84 5.14
CA GLY A 91 2.00 -11.89 3.68
C GLY A 91 0.85 -11.05 3.16
N ILE A 92 -0.35 -11.27 3.66
CA ILE A 92 -1.52 -10.50 3.29
C ILE A 92 -1.71 -9.38 4.32
N VAL A 93 -1.84 -8.15 3.82
CA VAL A 93 -1.97 -6.96 4.65
C VAL A 93 -3.25 -6.24 4.27
N GLU A 94 -4.19 -6.18 5.19
CA GLU A 94 -5.40 -5.39 5.02
C GLU A 94 -5.16 -4.01 5.62
N LEU A 95 -4.95 -3.02 4.77
CA LEU A 95 -4.68 -1.65 5.19
C LEU A 95 -5.95 -0.82 5.07
N TYR A 96 -6.49 -0.40 6.19
CA TYR A 96 -7.67 0.48 6.21
C TYR A 96 -7.24 1.91 6.48
N VAL A 97 -7.59 2.82 5.57
CA VAL A 97 -7.26 4.24 5.69
C VAL A 97 -8.57 5.02 5.77
N PRO A 98 -8.95 5.50 6.97
CA PRO A 98 -10.24 6.18 7.13
C PRO A 98 -10.41 7.41 6.24
N ASP A 99 -9.35 8.18 6.04
CA ASP A 99 -9.41 9.38 5.21
C ASP A 99 -9.75 9.08 3.74
N LEU A 100 -9.41 7.89 3.28
CA LEU A 100 -9.72 7.43 1.92
C LEU A 100 -10.95 6.53 1.88
N GLU A 101 -11.51 6.20 3.05
CA GLU A 101 -12.71 5.37 3.21
C GLU A 101 -12.61 4.00 2.52
N ASN A 102 -11.41 3.45 2.44
CA ASN A 102 -11.16 2.17 1.78
C ASN A 102 -10.25 1.28 2.59
N THR A 103 -10.47 -0.03 2.45
CA THR A 103 -9.53 -1.06 2.89
C THR A 103 -8.83 -1.61 1.67
N TYR A 104 -7.51 -1.56 1.67
CA TYR A 104 -6.69 -2.05 0.57
C TYR A 104 -6.15 -3.42 0.92
N ASN A 105 -6.39 -4.40 0.04
CA ASN A 105 -5.88 -5.75 0.22
C ASN A 105 -4.53 -5.83 -0.49
N LEU A 106 -3.47 -5.85 0.29
CA LEU A 106 -2.11 -5.76 -0.21
C LEU A 106 -1.32 -7.02 0.13
N ILE A 107 -0.31 -7.30 -0.67
CA ILE A 107 0.64 -8.37 -0.40
C ILE A 107 1.99 -7.74 -0.13
N TYR A 108 2.61 -8.11 0.98
CA TYR A 108 3.93 -7.61 1.34
C TYR A 108 4.98 -8.15 0.36
N ARG A 109 5.84 -7.27 -0.14
CA ARG A 109 6.90 -7.65 -1.07
C ARG A 109 8.28 -7.48 -0.44
N SER A 110 8.58 -6.29 0.01
CA SER A 110 9.88 -5.99 0.59
C SER A 110 9.83 -4.68 1.36
N SER A 111 10.88 -4.41 2.12
CA SER A 111 10.97 -3.15 2.85
C SER A 111 12.43 -2.71 2.92
N ALA A 112 12.61 -1.40 3.10
CA ALA A 112 13.93 -0.81 3.29
C ALA A 112 13.84 0.28 4.35
N GLN A 113 14.65 0.13 5.39
CA GLN A 113 14.80 1.15 6.40
C GLN A 113 15.73 2.23 5.86
N PHE A 114 15.30 3.49 5.87
CA PHE A 114 16.12 4.54 5.26
C PHE A 114 16.58 5.62 6.22
N GLU A 115 15.98 5.73 7.39
CA GLU A 115 16.44 6.65 8.43
C GLU A 115 16.28 5.96 9.79
N ASN A 116 17.31 6.05 10.63
CA ASN A 116 17.25 5.48 11.98
C ASN A 116 17.83 6.48 12.96
N TYR A 117 17.03 6.84 13.95
CA TYR A 117 17.37 7.86 14.92
C TYR A 117 17.66 7.20 16.28
N ARG A 118 18.88 6.70 16.45
CA ARG A 118 19.38 6.13 17.70
C ARG A 118 18.48 5.05 18.30
N LEU A 119 17.89 4.20 17.45
CA LEU A 119 16.98 3.15 17.89
C LEU A 119 15.78 3.67 18.69
N ARG A 120 15.35 4.88 18.37
CA ARG A 120 14.15 5.49 18.95
C ARG A 120 13.07 5.75 17.90
N ALA A 121 13.49 5.92 16.65
CA ALA A 121 12.60 6.14 15.54
C ALA A 121 13.29 5.71 14.25
N CYS A 122 12.52 5.26 13.28
CA CYS A 122 13.04 5.01 11.94
C CYS A 122 11.93 5.19 10.92
N LYS A 123 12.34 5.41 9.69
CA LYS A 123 11.42 5.42 8.55
C LYS A 123 11.64 4.15 7.74
N LEU A 124 10.56 3.47 7.44
CA LEU A 124 10.57 2.23 6.67
C LEU A 124 9.74 2.40 5.42
N ALA A 125 10.35 2.22 4.27
CA ALA A 125 9.63 2.20 3.01
C ALA A 125 9.25 0.74 2.73
N VAL A 126 7.96 0.49 2.56
CA VAL A 126 7.45 -0.87 2.38
C VAL A 126 6.81 -0.98 1.00
N LYS A 127 7.24 -1.97 0.25
CA LYS A 127 6.72 -2.24 -1.08
C LYS A 127 5.63 -3.30 -0.99
N PHE A 128 4.45 -2.97 -1.49
CA PHE A 128 3.31 -3.88 -1.54
C PHE A 128 2.85 -4.09 -2.97
N ARG A 129 2.19 -5.20 -3.19
CA ARG A 129 1.44 -5.43 -4.43
C ARG A 129 -0.04 -5.51 -4.11
N GLU A 130 -0.84 -4.74 -4.83
CA GLU A 130 -2.31 -4.88 -4.78
C GLU A 130 -2.70 -5.77 -5.95
N PRO A 131 -2.99 -7.06 -5.70
CA PRO A 131 -3.20 -8.01 -6.79
C PRO A 131 -4.52 -7.78 -7.52
N ASP A 132 -5.52 -7.26 -6.83
CA ASP A 132 -6.83 -6.98 -7.42
C ASP A 132 -7.31 -5.61 -6.96
N PRO A 133 -6.99 -4.53 -7.71
CA PRO A 133 -7.42 -3.18 -7.33
C PRO A 133 -8.93 -2.96 -7.35
N ALA A 134 -9.69 -3.88 -7.93
CA ALA A 134 -11.14 -3.80 -7.90
C ALA A 134 -11.70 -4.34 -6.57
N ASP A 135 -10.92 -5.16 -5.85
CA ASP A 135 -11.34 -5.74 -4.58
C ASP A 135 -10.88 -4.86 -3.42
N ARG A 136 -11.65 -3.84 -3.16
CA ARG A 136 -11.43 -2.94 -2.03
C ARG A 136 -12.69 -2.88 -1.21
N THR A 137 -12.53 -3.11 0.08
CA THR A 137 -13.67 -3.09 0.99
C THR A 137 -13.92 -1.66 1.46
N ALA A 138 -15.15 -1.20 1.30
CA ALA A 138 -15.53 0.08 1.83
C ALA A 138 -15.49 0.03 3.36
N ARG A 139 -15.46 1.20 3.97
CA ARG A 139 -15.43 1.30 5.42
C ARG A 139 -16.64 0.60 6.04
N GLU A 140 -16.38 -0.10 7.11
CA GLU A 140 -17.42 -0.68 7.94
C GLU A 140 -17.87 0.29 9.03
#